data_e2fb8cfb5fe4de495edf8c710f116228
#
_entry.id   e2fb8cfb5fe4de495edf8c710f116228
#
_cell.length_a   1.000
_cell.length_b   1.000
_cell.length_c   1.000
_cell.angle_alpha   90.00
_cell.angle_beta   90.00
_cell.angle_gamma   90.00
#
_symmetry.space_group_name_H-M   'P 1'
#
loop_
_entity.id
_entity.type
_entity.pdbx_description
1 polymer ?
#
loop_
_entity_poly.entity_id
_entity_poly.type
_entity_poly.pdbx_seq_one_letter_code
_entity_poly.pdbx_strand_id
1 'polypeptide(L)'
;MVALAATLAASPASAQLGADAQRTYEDFKRLGPHRVFMLGADGKGYLWAGAAGADPSGAIERGLKDCEQRSKSTCTLHTVNNVVLAGRDWKAATPPSLPNIGRLRPEPYWENKGPQGAAGLIVWSHGYMLGVDATVSAPQGQVAPFTVAGYDLFRFDRQYIRDWPGDATARADAVRQAKAMGYRRVVLAGQSAGGWVSLAATTRGAPVDGVISVSAAHHGEVKDMRDVSFARSEWQQIVKAIKPGPRIVVVNFDGDSYDVGGRMDDARAAFAASGVDPVVISSPEGFKGHGAGNGNTFPRKFGACIHGFIETGARQPPCS
;
A
#
# COMPACT_ATOMS: atom_id res chain seq x y z
N MET A 1 -38.64 23.88 35.31
CA MET A 1 -37.94 23.80 34.01
C MET A 1 -36.46 24.14 34.29
N VAL A 2 -35.58 23.16 34.23
CA VAL A 2 -34.14 23.38 34.41
C VAL A 2 -33.53 23.32 33.00
N ALA A 3 -33.02 24.45 32.56
CA ALA A 3 -32.31 24.52 31.27
C ALA A 3 -30.92 23.88 31.41
N LEU A 4 -30.70 22.75 30.74
CA LEU A 4 -29.37 22.18 30.58
C LEU A 4 -28.60 23.02 29.54
N ALA A 5 -27.63 23.79 29.97
CA ALA A 5 -26.68 24.42 29.08
C ALA A 5 -25.69 23.35 28.59
N ALA A 6 -25.81 22.97 27.31
CA ALA A 6 -24.82 22.14 26.64
C ALA A 6 -23.56 23.01 26.37
N THR A 7 -22.51 22.78 27.13
CA THR A 7 -21.18 23.32 26.83
C THR A 7 -20.63 22.62 25.58
N LEU A 8 -20.67 23.30 24.45
CA LEU A 8 -19.93 22.91 23.25
C LEU A 8 -18.42 22.96 23.60
N ALA A 9 -17.81 21.79 23.81
CA ALA A 9 -16.37 21.70 23.89
C ALA A 9 -15.78 22.12 22.54
N ALA A 10 -15.10 23.25 22.50
CA ALA A 10 -14.34 23.70 21.34
C ALA A 10 -13.35 22.61 20.97
N SER A 11 -13.44 22.08 19.74
CA SER A 11 -12.41 21.21 19.17
C SER A 11 -11.06 21.94 19.28
N PRO A 12 -9.98 21.26 19.72
CA PRO A 12 -8.68 21.88 19.77
C PRO A 12 -8.34 22.38 18.36
N ALA A 13 -8.14 23.68 18.20
CA ALA A 13 -7.75 24.30 16.96
C ALA A 13 -6.49 23.58 16.44
N SER A 14 -6.61 22.88 15.31
CA SER A 14 -5.43 22.43 14.58
C SER A 14 -4.61 23.68 14.29
N ALA A 15 -3.42 23.79 14.85
CA ALA A 15 -2.52 24.89 14.57
C ALA A 15 -2.38 25.00 13.06
N GLN A 16 -2.83 26.11 12.48
CA GLN A 16 -2.84 26.31 11.03
C GLN A 16 -1.39 26.33 10.56
N LEU A 17 -1.02 25.36 9.74
CA LEU A 17 0.32 25.26 9.19
C LEU A 17 0.62 26.52 8.34
N GLY A 18 1.81 27.09 8.50
CA GLY A 18 2.29 28.11 7.59
C GLY A 18 2.41 27.58 6.14
N ALA A 19 2.41 28.47 5.16
CA ALA A 19 2.36 28.08 3.75
C ALA A 19 3.44 27.07 3.33
N ASP A 20 4.67 27.20 3.83
CA ASP A 20 5.78 26.27 3.54
C ASP A 20 5.56 24.91 4.19
N ALA A 21 5.15 24.89 5.46
CA ALA A 21 4.83 23.66 6.16
C ALA A 21 3.64 22.94 5.51
N GLN A 22 2.64 23.69 5.03
CA GLN A 22 1.49 23.13 4.34
C GLN A 22 1.90 22.44 3.03
N ARG A 23 2.77 23.03 2.21
CA ARG A 23 3.28 22.36 0.99
C ARG A 23 3.99 21.06 1.32
N THR A 24 4.87 21.07 2.32
CA THR A 24 5.57 19.87 2.77
C THR A 24 4.59 18.82 3.34
N TYR A 25 3.50 19.26 3.97
CA TYR A 25 2.46 18.37 4.48
C TYR A 25 1.68 17.67 3.36
N GLU A 26 1.43 18.34 2.22
CA GLU A 26 0.84 17.70 1.05
C GLU A 26 1.76 16.61 0.49
N ASP A 27 3.07 16.84 0.45
CA ASP A 27 4.04 15.81 0.04
C ASP A 27 4.12 14.66 1.05
N PHE A 28 4.05 14.97 2.35
CA PHE A 28 3.99 13.96 3.41
C PHE A 28 2.80 13.01 3.25
N LYS A 29 1.62 13.51 2.91
CA LYS A 29 0.43 12.66 2.72
C LYS A 29 0.59 11.64 1.59
N ARG A 30 1.50 11.87 0.64
CA ARG A 30 1.80 10.99 -0.49
C ARG A 30 2.84 9.90 -0.19
N LEU A 31 3.37 9.84 1.02
CA LEU A 31 4.29 8.80 1.44
C LEU A 31 3.54 7.54 1.91
N GLY A 32 4.22 6.40 1.87
CA GLY A 32 3.72 5.16 2.46
C GLY A 32 3.68 5.20 3.99
N PRO A 33 3.05 4.21 4.64
CA PRO A 33 3.01 4.07 6.10
C PRO A 33 4.38 4.07 6.77
N HIS A 34 4.35 4.24 8.08
CA HIS A 34 5.47 4.63 8.93
C HIS A 34 6.09 5.94 8.44
N ARG A 35 5.21 6.91 8.19
CA ARG A 35 5.55 8.28 7.84
C ARG A 35 5.30 9.21 9.00
N VAL A 36 6.13 10.24 9.12
CA VAL A 36 6.03 11.26 10.16
C VAL A 36 6.20 12.66 9.58
N PHE A 37 5.45 13.59 10.11
CA PHE A 37 5.58 15.01 9.79
C PHE A 37 5.92 15.77 11.05
N MET A 38 6.96 16.59 10.99
CA MET A 38 7.48 17.40 12.07
C MET A 38 7.41 18.88 11.72
N LEU A 39 7.32 19.71 12.75
CA LEU A 39 7.44 21.16 12.67
C LEU A 39 8.71 21.60 13.40
N GLY A 40 9.59 22.27 12.68
CA GLY A 40 10.73 22.95 13.28
C GLY A 40 10.31 24.25 13.96
N ALA A 41 11.06 24.71 14.96
CA ALA A 41 10.85 26.03 15.55
C ALA A 41 11.09 27.19 14.55
N ASP A 42 11.67 26.87 13.37
CA ASP A 42 11.81 27.80 12.23
C ASP A 42 10.49 27.94 11.43
N GLY A 43 9.41 27.28 11.84
CA GLY A 43 8.10 27.31 11.20
C GLY A 43 8.00 26.46 9.93
N LYS A 44 9.04 25.71 9.55
CA LYS A 44 9.04 24.83 8.39
C LYS A 44 8.56 23.43 8.73
N GLY A 45 8.01 22.76 7.72
CA GLY A 45 7.64 21.36 7.80
C GLY A 45 8.78 20.44 7.35
N TYR A 46 8.92 19.32 8.04
CA TYR A 46 9.87 18.24 7.72
C TYR A 46 9.13 16.93 7.65
N LEU A 47 9.54 16.07 6.76
CA LEU A 47 8.91 14.75 6.56
C LEU A 47 9.95 13.64 6.54
N TRP A 48 9.54 12.48 7.05
CA TRP A 48 10.30 11.25 6.94
C TRP A 48 9.35 10.08 6.69
N ALA A 49 9.78 9.08 5.96
CA ALA A 49 9.04 7.84 5.80
C ALA A 49 9.96 6.64 5.60
N GLY A 50 9.48 5.51 6.06
CA GLY A 50 10.14 4.22 5.93
C GLY A 50 11.16 4.01 7.04
N ALA A 51 10.85 3.10 7.93
CA ALA A 51 11.78 2.46 8.85
C ALA A 51 11.33 1.01 8.99
N ALA A 52 12.27 0.10 9.19
CA ALA A 52 11.95 -1.25 9.60
C ALA A 52 11.34 -1.20 11.00
N GLY A 53 10.36 -2.03 11.25
CA GLY A 53 9.69 -2.15 12.55
C GLY A 53 8.20 -2.40 12.42
N ALA A 54 7.61 -2.91 13.49
CA ALA A 54 6.18 -3.19 13.59
C ALA A 54 5.34 -1.92 13.84
N ASP A 55 6.00 -0.80 14.15
CA ASP A 55 5.38 0.48 14.47
C ASP A 55 6.22 1.67 13.92
N PRO A 56 5.69 2.89 13.93
CA PRO A 56 6.38 4.06 13.40
C PRO A 56 7.51 4.63 14.29
N SER A 57 7.88 4.01 15.43
CA SER A 57 8.88 4.56 16.36
C SER A 57 10.22 4.85 15.70
N GLY A 58 10.71 3.93 14.86
CA GLY A 58 11.95 4.14 14.11
C GLY A 58 11.88 5.29 13.09
N ALA A 59 10.71 5.54 12.50
CA ALA A 59 10.48 6.68 11.62
C ALA A 59 10.42 8.00 12.43
N ILE A 60 9.83 7.97 13.62
CA ILE A 60 9.77 9.12 14.54
C ILE A 60 11.18 9.55 14.96
N GLU A 61 11.98 8.60 15.45
CA GLU A 61 13.34 8.86 15.89
C GLU A 61 14.20 9.47 14.79
N ARG A 62 14.21 8.83 13.62
CA ARG A 62 14.99 9.30 12.47
C ARG A 62 14.48 10.64 11.93
N GLY A 63 13.17 10.80 11.88
CA GLY A 63 12.54 12.02 11.41
C GLY A 63 12.83 13.23 12.29
N LEU A 64 12.73 13.08 13.61
CA LEU A 64 13.08 14.14 14.55
C LEU A 64 14.55 14.53 14.43
N LYS A 65 15.44 13.53 14.39
CA LYS A 65 16.88 13.77 14.21
C LYS A 65 17.18 14.51 12.90
N ASP A 66 16.60 14.08 11.77
CA ASP A 66 16.78 14.78 10.48
C ASP A 66 16.24 16.20 10.52
N CYS A 67 15.06 16.38 11.12
CA CYS A 67 14.45 17.69 11.29
C CYS A 67 15.37 18.64 12.09
N GLU A 68 15.85 18.24 13.26
CA GLU A 68 16.73 19.05 14.10
C GLU A 68 18.07 19.35 13.44
N GLN A 69 18.63 18.40 12.71
CA GLN A 69 19.87 18.61 11.95
C GLN A 69 19.70 19.64 10.84
N ARG A 70 18.57 19.65 10.15
CA ARG A 70 18.29 20.54 9.00
C ARG A 70 17.81 21.92 9.43
N SER A 71 16.92 21.98 10.42
CA SER A 71 16.38 23.25 10.94
C SER A 71 17.35 24.01 11.85
N LYS A 72 18.35 23.30 12.42
CA LYS A 72 19.23 23.81 13.49
C LYS A 72 18.42 24.29 14.72
N SER A 73 17.26 23.73 14.93
CA SER A 73 16.33 24.07 16.02
C SER A 73 15.60 22.84 16.52
N THR A 74 14.90 22.95 17.64
CA THR A 74 14.04 21.90 18.15
C THR A 74 12.90 21.61 17.18
N CYS A 75 12.52 20.34 17.09
CA CYS A 75 11.43 19.89 16.25
C CYS A 75 10.32 19.21 17.08
N THR A 76 9.08 19.44 16.70
CA THR A 76 7.92 18.82 17.32
C THR A 76 7.23 17.87 16.34
N LEU A 77 6.83 16.71 16.84
CA LEU A 77 6.08 15.74 16.06
C LEU A 77 4.64 16.23 15.89
N HIS A 78 4.21 16.43 14.64
CA HIS A 78 2.87 16.94 14.33
C HIS A 78 1.92 15.82 13.89
N THR A 79 2.37 14.94 13.00
CA THR A 79 1.52 13.86 12.45
C THR A 79 2.31 12.55 12.36
N VAL A 80 1.69 11.46 12.74
CA VAL A 80 2.19 10.09 12.55
C VAL A 80 1.20 9.33 11.68
N ASN A 81 1.69 8.74 10.60
CA ASN A 81 0.85 8.10 9.58
C ASN A 81 -0.23 9.09 9.06
N ASN A 82 -1.50 8.86 9.37
CA ASN A 82 -2.60 9.77 9.03
C ASN A 82 -3.26 10.41 10.26
N VAL A 83 -2.61 10.30 11.44
CA VAL A 83 -3.14 10.81 12.71
C VAL A 83 -2.44 12.11 13.11
N VAL A 84 -3.19 13.20 13.17
CA VAL A 84 -2.70 14.49 13.69
C VAL A 84 -2.66 14.43 15.21
N LEU A 85 -1.50 14.71 15.80
CA LEU A 85 -1.27 14.52 17.25
C LEU A 85 -1.86 15.62 18.11
N ALA A 86 -1.85 16.87 17.65
CA ALA A 86 -2.31 18.04 18.42
C ALA A 86 -1.69 18.10 19.83
N GLY A 87 -0.39 17.83 19.93
CA GLY A 87 0.37 17.83 21.20
C GLY A 87 0.22 16.56 22.06
N ARG A 88 -0.56 15.58 21.62
CA ARG A 88 -0.71 14.29 22.32
C ARG A 88 0.45 13.33 22.02
N ASP A 89 0.68 12.39 22.90
CA ASP A 89 1.51 11.21 22.58
C ASP A 89 0.93 10.45 21.38
N TRP A 90 1.79 9.99 20.47
CA TRP A 90 1.37 9.40 19.21
C TRP A 90 0.60 8.07 19.38
N LYS A 91 0.95 7.27 20.41
CA LYS A 91 0.20 6.04 20.71
C LYS A 91 -1.18 6.35 21.27
N ALA A 92 -1.24 7.33 22.18
CA ALA A 92 -2.51 7.76 22.77
C ALA A 92 -3.40 8.53 21.78
N ALA A 93 -2.82 9.17 20.76
CA ALA A 93 -3.56 9.87 19.71
C ALA A 93 -4.17 8.92 18.66
N THR A 94 -3.58 7.73 18.49
CA THR A 94 -4.07 6.76 17.50
C THR A 94 -5.43 6.22 17.91
N PRO A 95 -6.45 6.28 17.04
CA PRO A 95 -7.76 5.74 17.34
C PRO A 95 -7.71 4.20 17.48
N PRO A 96 -8.70 3.60 18.15
CA PRO A 96 -8.81 2.14 18.25
C PRO A 96 -8.82 1.51 16.85
N SER A 97 -8.12 0.38 16.74
CA SER A 97 -8.07 -0.38 15.49
C SER A 97 -9.43 -0.99 15.16
N LEU A 98 -9.79 -1.03 13.88
CA LEU A 98 -10.94 -1.81 13.42
C LEU A 98 -10.71 -3.32 13.66
N PRO A 99 -11.78 -4.13 13.70
CA PRO A 99 -11.65 -5.58 13.79
C PRO A 99 -11.03 -6.15 12.51
N ASN A 100 -10.40 -7.31 12.64
CA ASN A 100 -9.92 -8.07 11.49
C ASN A 100 -11.08 -8.51 10.58
N ILE A 101 -10.80 -8.65 9.31
CA ILE A 101 -11.73 -9.19 8.30
C ILE A 101 -11.12 -10.51 7.79
N GLY A 102 -11.54 -11.63 8.37
CA GLY A 102 -10.86 -12.89 8.15
C GLY A 102 -9.37 -12.77 8.51
N ARG A 103 -8.48 -13.04 7.54
CA ARG A 103 -7.02 -12.87 7.71
C ARG A 103 -6.51 -11.45 7.39
N LEU A 104 -7.38 -10.52 7.01
CA LEU A 104 -6.96 -9.12 6.85
C LEU A 104 -6.90 -8.46 8.22
N ARG A 105 -5.81 -7.76 8.48
CA ARG A 105 -5.56 -7.01 9.69
C ARG A 105 -5.47 -5.52 9.35
N PRO A 106 -6.15 -4.62 10.09
CA PRO A 106 -5.95 -3.19 9.94
C PRO A 106 -4.47 -2.83 10.10
N GLU A 107 -3.97 -1.86 9.33
CA GLU A 107 -2.61 -1.35 9.55
C GLU A 107 -2.53 -0.73 10.95
N PRO A 108 -1.58 -1.14 11.79
CA PRO A 108 -1.39 -0.56 13.12
C PRO A 108 -1.07 0.94 13.04
N TYR A 109 -1.55 1.70 14.03
CA TYR A 109 -1.32 3.15 14.11
C TYR A 109 -1.77 3.93 12.87
N TRP A 110 -2.84 3.44 12.25
CA TRP A 110 -3.53 4.07 11.13
C TRP A 110 -4.98 4.31 11.48
N GLU A 111 -5.50 5.52 11.22
CA GLU A 111 -6.92 5.80 11.38
C GLU A 111 -7.68 5.24 10.18
N ASN A 112 -8.42 4.17 10.41
CA ASN A 112 -9.36 3.59 9.47
C ASN A 112 -10.78 4.00 9.83
N LYS A 113 -11.63 4.30 8.84
CA LYS A 113 -12.97 4.87 9.01
C LYS A 113 -14.08 3.82 8.96
N GLY A 114 -13.76 2.60 8.56
CA GLY A 114 -14.73 1.54 8.35
C GLY A 114 -15.53 1.69 7.05
N PRO A 115 -16.33 0.67 6.70
CA PRO A 115 -16.99 0.58 5.39
C PRO A 115 -17.96 1.73 5.10
N GLN A 116 -18.51 2.40 6.12
CA GLN A 116 -19.44 3.51 5.96
C GLN A 116 -18.73 4.86 5.74
N GLY A 117 -17.51 5.02 6.26
CA GLY A 117 -16.76 6.27 6.20
C GLY A 117 -15.64 6.27 5.17
N ALA A 118 -15.17 5.11 4.75
CA ALA A 118 -14.08 4.98 3.80
C ALA A 118 -14.55 5.03 2.34
N ALA A 119 -13.72 5.56 1.45
CA ALA A 119 -13.92 5.49 0.00
C ALA A 119 -13.87 4.04 -0.51
N GLY A 120 -13.07 3.21 0.14
CA GLY A 120 -12.88 1.80 -0.13
C GLY A 120 -11.91 1.17 0.85
N LEU A 121 -11.45 -0.03 0.55
CA LEU A 121 -10.44 -0.78 1.27
C LEU A 121 -9.26 -1.08 0.35
N ILE A 122 -8.05 -0.69 0.73
CA ILE A 122 -6.83 -1.18 0.10
C ILE A 122 -6.14 -2.19 1.01
N VAL A 123 -5.81 -3.35 0.45
CA VAL A 123 -5.15 -4.44 1.17
C VAL A 123 -3.73 -4.58 0.66
N TRP A 124 -2.76 -4.32 1.51
CA TRP A 124 -1.35 -4.55 1.23
C TRP A 124 -0.94 -5.99 1.54
N SER A 125 -0.13 -6.59 0.67
CA SER A 125 0.52 -7.88 0.91
C SER A 125 2.02 -7.77 0.67
N HIS A 126 2.79 -8.11 1.69
CA HIS A 126 4.26 -8.05 1.66
C HIS A 126 4.89 -9.13 0.77
N GLY A 127 6.14 -8.92 0.35
CA GLY A 127 7.00 -9.94 -0.27
C GLY A 127 7.49 -10.97 0.75
N TYR A 128 8.30 -11.93 0.31
CA TYR A 128 9.08 -12.76 1.23
C TYR A 128 10.30 -11.98 1.72
N MET A 129 10.62 -12.14 2.99
CA MET A 129 11.87 -11.69 3.57
C MET A 129 12.55 -12.89 4.21
N LEU A 130 13.66 -13.34 3.62
CA LEU A 130 14.37 -14.53 4.07
C LEU A 130 14.90 -14.31 5.50
N GLY A 131 14.57 -15.21 6.41
CA GLY A 131 15.01 -15.16 7.80
C GLY A 131 14.43 -14.02 8.65
N VAL A 132 13.48 -13.25 8.12
CA VAL A 132 12.82 -12.14 8.83
C VAL A 132 11.30 -12.30 8.73
N ASP A 133 10.62 -12.01 9.82
CA ASP A 133 9.16 -11.90 9.81
C ASP A 133 8.72 -10.66 9.01
N ALA A 134 8.19 -10.88 7.81
CA ALA A 134 7.75 -9.80 6.94
C ALA A 134 6.50 -9.07 7.47
N THR A 135 5.85 -9.60 8.51
CA THR A 135 4.71 -8.93 9.17
C THR A 135 5.11 -7.66 9.89
N VAL A 136 6.41 -7.49 10.20
CA VAL A 136 6.97 -6.25 10.77
C VAL A 136 7.30 -5.18 9.72
N SER A 137 7.11 -5.48 8.43
CA SER A 137 7.37 -4.50 7.37
C SER A 137 6.15 -3.64 7.12
N ALA A 138 6.34 -2.32 7.12
CA ALA A 138 5.28 -1.39 6.74
C ALA A 138 4.81 -1.63 5.28
N PRO A 139 3.53 -1.36 4.97
CA PRO A 139 3.07 -1.30 3.59
C PRO A 139 3.90 -0.33 2.76
N GLN A 140 4.17 -0.70 1.52
CA GLN A 140 4.97 0.11 0.62
C GLN A 140 4.18 1.33 0.08
N GLY A 141 4.89 2.29 -0.50
CA GLY A 141 4.30 3.53 -1.01
C GLY A 141 3.17 3.37 -2.03
N GLN A 142 3.05 2.20 -2.68
CA GLN A 142 1.97 1.93 -3.64
C GLN A 142 0.55 2.10 -3.06
N VAL A 143 0.38 2.01 -1.73
CA VAL A 143 -0.91 2.24 -1.08
C VAL A 143 -1.24 3.72 -0.90
N ALA A 144 -0.24 4.62 -0.98
CA ALA A 144 -0.39 6.03 -0.65
C ALA A 144 -1.46 6.75 -1.49
N PRO A 145 -1.57 6.58 -2.81
CA PRO A 145 -2.61 7.25 -3.60
C PRO A 145 -4.04 6.91 -3.14
N PHE A 146 -4.25 5.68 -2.70
CA PHE A 146 -5.55 5.21 -2.20
C PHE A 146 -5.85 5.74 -0.80
N THR A 147 -4.85 5.72 0.09
CA THR A 147 -5.04 6.26 1.45
C THR A 147 -5.25 7.77 1.45
N VAL A 148 -4.63 8.52 0.52
CA VAL A 148 -4.92 9.94 0.28
C VAL A 148 -6.37 10.13 -0.21
N ALA A 149 -6.87 9.22 -1.04
CA ALA A 149 -8.24 9.22 -1.52
C ALA A 149 -9.27 8.73 -0.47
N GLY A 150 -8.85 8.43 0.75
CA GLY A 150 -9.75 8.05 1.85
C GLY A 150 -10.05 6.57 1.95
N TYR A 151 -9.23 5.71 1.37
CA TYR A 151 -9.34 4.27 1.56
C TYR A 151 -8.81 3.86 2.94
N ASP A 152 -9.47 2.90 3.56
CA ASP A 152 -8.94 2.18 4.71
C ASP A 152 -7.76 1.31 4.28
N LEU A 153 -6.79 1.14 5.17
CA LEU A 153 -5.59 0.37 4.92
C LEU A 153 -5.55 -0.87 5.80
N PHE A 154 -5.56 -2.03 5.15
CA PHE A 154 -5.41 -3.33 5.80
C PHE A 154 -4.23 -4.08 5.19
N ARG A 155 -3.74 -5.05 5.96
CA ARG A 155 -2.64 -5.94 5.58
C ARG A 155 -3.15 -7.36 5.46
N PHE A 156 -2.56 -8.10 4.52
CA PHE A 156 -2.63 -9.55 4.49
C PHE A 156 -1.25 -10.10 4.85
N ASP A 157 -1.06 -10.39 6.14
CA ASP A 157 0.20 -10.94 6.63
C ASP A 157 0.20 -12.46 6.43
N ARG A 158 1.30 -12.94 5.85
CA ARG A 158 1.53 -14.36 5.59
C ARG A 158 2.62 -14.86 6.51
N GLN A 159 2.43 -16.04 7.04
CA GLN A 159 3.52 -16.78 7.66
C GLN A 159 4.55 -17.15 6.57
N TYR A 160 5.80 -17.41 6.97
CA TYR A 160 6.88 -17.80 6.05
C TYR A 160 6.65 -19.18 5.40
N ILE A 161 5.43 -19.58 5.18
CA ILE A 161 5.04 -20.83 4.53
C ILE A 161 4.73 -20.52 3.07
N ARG A 162 5.32 -21.29 2.14
CA ARG A 162 5.13 -21.14 0.68
C ARG A 162 3.79 -21.71 0.20
N ASP A 163 2.73 -21.49 0.96
CA ASP A 163 1.37 -21.89 0.58
C ASP A 163 0.62 -20.74 -0.10
N TRP A 164 1.10 -20.31 -1.27
CA TRP A 164 0.43 -19.26 -2.00
C TRP A 164 -1.01 -19.65 -2.47
N PRO A 165 -1.35 -20.93 -2.78
CA PRO A 165 -2.72 -21.29 -3.12
C PRO A 165 -3.69 -21.12 -1.94
N GLY A 166 -3.30 -21.54 -0.74
CA GLY A 166 -4.06 -21.33 0.50
C GLY A 166 -4.19 -19.85 0.85
N ASP A 167 -3.10 -19.09 0.73
CA ASP A 167 -3.12 -17.64 0.91
C ASP A 167 -4.05 -16.92 -0.07
N ALA A 168 -4.06 -17.32 -1.34
CA ALA A 168 -4.96 -16.77 -2.36
C ALA A 168 -6.44 -17.03 -2.02
N THR A 169 -6.75 -18.24 -1.55
CA THR A 169 -8.10 -18.61 -1.11
C THR A 169 -8.53 -17.80 0.11
N ALA A 170 -7.70 -17.78 1.16
CA ALA A 170 -7.98 -17.01 2.38
C ALA A 170 -8.18 -15.51 2.10
N ARG A 171 -7.41 -14.97 1.16
CA ARG A 171 -7.54 -13.57 0.74
C ARG A 171 -8.83 -13.33 -0.03
N ALA A 172 -9.23 -14.25 -0.91
CA ALA A 172 -10.49 -14.16 -1.62
C ALA A 172 -11.70 -14.22 -0.66
N ASP A 173 -11.64 -15.09 0.36
CA ASP A 173 -12.65 -15.16 1.42
C ASP A 173 -12.75 -13.86 2.23
N ALA A 174 -11.63 -13.29 2.60
CA ALA A 174 -11.60 -12.03 3.33
C ALA A 174 -12.13 -10.85 2.50
N VAL A 175 -11.88 -10.83 1.18
CA VAL A 175 -12.48 -9.85 0.26
C VAL A 175 -14.00 -10.00 0.21
N ARG A 176 -14.51 -11.22 0.14
CA ARG A 176 -15.97 -11.47 0.20
C ARG A 176 -16.58 -10.94 1.51
N GLN A 177 -15.91 -11.17 2.64
CA GLN A 177 -16.33 -10.63 3.93
C GLN A 177 -16.31 -9.10 3.95
N ALA A 178 -15.24 -8.46 3.43
CA ALA A 178 -15.15 -7.00 3.34
C ALA A 178 -16.30 -6.40 2.52
N LYS A 179 -16.63 -7.02 1.38
CA LYS A 179 -17.79 -6.62 0.57
C LYS A 179 -19.11 -6.80 1.34
N ALA A 180 -19.28 -7.90 2.05
CA ALA A 180 -20.48 -8.16 2.88
C ALA A 180 -20.61 -7.17 4.04
N MET A 181 -19.50 -6.66 4.58
CA MET A 181 -19.49 -5.58 5.58
C MET A 181 -19.84 -4.21 5.01
N GLY A 182 -19.89 -4.04 3.69
CA GLY A 182 -20.28 -2.81 3.04
C GLY A 182 -19.16 -2.00 2.40
N TYR A 183 -17.91 -2.50 2.33
CA TYR A 183 -16.88 -1.85 1.52
C TYR A 183 -17.27 -1.85 0.04
N ARG A 184 -17.55 -0.66 -0.49
CA ARG A 184 -17.98 -0.50 -1.89
C ARG A 184 -16.89 -0.88 -2.88
N ARG A 185 -15.63 -0.57 -2.54
CA ARG A 185 -14.45 -0.88 -3.33
C ARG A 185 -13.42 -1.64 -2.50
N VAL A 186 -12.82 -2.66 -3.10
CA VAL A 186 -11.70 -3.40 -2.50
C VAL A 186 -10.59 -3.54 -3.53
N VAL A 187 -9.41 -3.03 -3.20
CA VAL A 187 -8.21 -3.07 -4.04
C VAL A 187 -7.16 -3.93 -3.35
N LEU A 188 -6.58 -4.86 -4.08
CA LEU A 188 -5.47 -5.67 -3.61
C LEU A 188 -4.16 -5.10 -4.16
N ALA A 189 -3.18 -4.87 -3.30
CA ALA A 189 -1.85 -4.42 -3.69
C ALA A 189 -0.78 -5.32 -3.07
N GLY A 190 0.32 -5.52 -3.77
CA GLY A 190 1.44 -6.28 -3.21
C GLY A 190 2.67 -6.27 -4.10
N GLN A 191 3.80 -6.59 -3.48
CA GLN A 191 5.09 -6.71 -4.12
C GLN A 191 5.59 -8.16 -3.99
N SER A 192 6.32 -8.67 -4.99
CA SER A 192 6.88 -10.02 -4.98
C SER A 192 5.82 -11.08 -4.73
N ALA A 193 5.97 -11.93 -3.72
CA ALA A 193 4.96 -12.92 -3.34
C ALA A 193 3.59 -12.29 -2.99
N GLY A 194 3.58 -11.06 -2.47
CA GLY A 194 2.34 -10.31 -2.25
C GLY A 194 1.63 -9.94 -3.55
N GLY A 195 2.37 -9.55 -4.58
CA GLY A 195 1.84 -9.30 -5.92
C GLY A 195 1.29 -10.57 -6.55
N TRP A 196 2.00 -11.69 -6.39
CA TRP A 196 1.57 -13.02 -6.86
C TRP A 196 0.24 -13.44 -6.24
N VAL A 197 0.14 -13.42 -4.92
CA VAL A 197 -1.08 -13.79 -4.19
C VAL A 197 -2.24 -12.83 -4.49
N SER A 198 -1.95 -11.55 -4.78
CA SER A 198 -2.98 -10.58 -5.17
C SER A 198 -3.66 -10.95 -6.49
N LEU A 199 -2.86 -11.32 -7.49
CA LEU A 199 -3.40 -11.82 -8.77
C LEU A 199 -4.10 -13.17 -8.58
N ALA A 200 -3.48 -14.11 -7.86
CA ALA A 200 -4.05 -15.43 -7.64
C ALA A 200 -5.41 -15.38 -6.91
N ALA A 201 -5.63 -14.43 -6.01
CA ALA A 201 -6.91 -14.29 -5.33
C ALA A 201 -8.07 -14.00 -6.30
N THR A 202 -7.83 -13.30 -7.42
CA THR A 202 -8.86 -13.06 -8.44
C THR A 202 -9.31 -14.34 -9.10
N THR A 203 -8.40 -15.31 -9.27
CA THR A 203 -8.73 -16.62 -9.87
C THR A 203 -9.54 -17.51 -8.93
N ARG A 204 -9.68 -17.14 -7.65
CA ARG A 204 -10.51 -17.76 -6.61
C ARG A 204 -11.88 -17.07 -6.46
N GLY A 205 -12.26 -16.23 -7.40
CA GLY A 205 -13.53 -15.51 -7.38
C GLY A 205 -13.61 -14.42 -6.32
N ALA A 206 -12.47 -13.81 -5.94
CA ALA A 206 -12.49 -12.64 -5.09
C ALA A 206 -13.19 -11.47 -5.82
N PRO A 207 -14.24 -10.84 -5.25
CA PRO A 207 -14.95 -9.74 -5.88
C PRO A 207 -14.20 -8.41 -5.69
N VAL A 208 -12.96 -8.36 -6.20
CA VAL A 208 -12.10 -7.17 -6.13
C VAL A 208 -12.43 -6.19 -7.25
N ASP A 209 -12.27 -4.89 -6.98
CA ASP A 209 -12.43 -3.83 -7.98
C ASP A 209 -11.10 -3.55 -8.70
N GLY A 210 -9.98 -3.83 -8.04
CA GLY A 210 -8.67 -3.65 -8.64
C GLY A 210 -7.56 -4.47 -8.00
N VAL A 211 -6.49 -4.71 -8.78
CA VAL A 211 -5.27 -5.37 -8.33
C VAL A 211 -4.05 -4.60 -8.81
N ILE A 212 -3.10 -4.38 -7.92
CA ILE A 212 -1.78 -3.79 -8.21
C ILE A 212 -0.73 -4.82 -7.84
N SER A 213 -0.14 -5.43 -8.84
CA SER A 213 0.86 -6.48 -8.69
C SER A 213 2.23 -5.98 -9.15
N VAL A 214 3.15 -5.82 -8.20
CA VAL A 214 4.49 -5.26 -8.46
C VAL A 214 5.53 -6.36 -8.32
N SER A 215 6.35 -6.56 -9.34
CA SER A 215 7.44 -7.57 -9.37
C SER A 215 6.97 -8.92 -8.84
N ALA A 216 5.82 -9.42 -9.31
CA ALA A 216 5.22 -10.64 -8.80
C ALA A 216 6.18 -11.82 -8.90
N ALA A 217 6.53 -12.44 -7.77
CA ALA A 217 7.44 -13.58 -7.73
C ALA A 217 7.12 -14.48 -6.54
N HIS A 218 7.31 -15.80 -6.73
CA HIS A 218 7.00 -16.80 -5.70
C HIS A 218 8.10 -17.87 -5.57
N HIS A 219 8.88 -18.09 -6.62
CA HIS A 219 9.79 -19.24 -6.72
C HIS A 219 11.22 -18.99 -6.22
N GLY A 220 11.55 -17.79 -5.75
CA GLY A 220 12.91 -17.39 -5.41
C GLY A 220 13.65 -16.75 -6.59
N GLU A 221 14.96 -16.53 -6.45
CA GLU A 221 15.78 -15.99 -7.52
C GLU A 221 15.98 -17.01 -8.63
N VAL A 222 16.02 -16.53 -9.88
CA VAL A 222 16.16 -17.39 -11.08
C VAL A 222 17.39 -18.28 -11.00
N LYS A 223 18.52 -17.75 -10.49
CA LYS A 223 19.77 -18.53 -10.33
C LYS A 223 19.65 -19.72 -9.37
N ASP A 224 18.69 -19.70 -8.45
CA ASP A 224 18.45 -20.71 -7.43
C ASP A 224 17.25 -21.61 -7.78
N MET A 225 16.55 -21.34 -8.88
CA MET A 225 15.40 -22.13 -9.31
C MET A 225 15.82 -23.46 -9.91
N ARG A 226 15.18 -24.54 -9.46
CA ARG A 226 15.38 -25.88 -10.05
C ARG A 226 14.74 -26.01 -11.42
N ASP A 227 13.59 -25.37 -11.61
CA ASP A 227 12.79 -25.45 -12.83
C ASP A 227 12.19 -24.09 -13.15
N VAL A 228 12.82 -23.38 -14.09
CA VAL A 228 12.39 -22.08 -14.58
C VAL A 228 11.12 -22.21 -15.43
N SER A 229 10.97 -23.33 -16.15
CA SER A 229 9.81 -23.56 -17.01
C SER A 229 8.55 -23.78 -16.19
N PHE A 230 8.67 -24.48 -15.06
CA PHE A 230 7.58 -24.63 -14.10
C PHE A 230 7.14 -23.29 -13.51
N ALA A 231 8.10 -22.46 -13.04
CA ALA A 231 7.80 -21.14 -12.51
C ALA A 231 7.07 -20.24 -13.52
N ARG A 232 7.46 -20.29 -14.80
CA ARG A 232 6.79 -19.57 -15.87
C ARG A 232 5.39 -20.16 -16.15
N SER A 233 5.24 -21.47 -16.14
CA SER A 233 3.95 -22.12 -16.37
C SER A 233 2.92 -21.74 -15.31
N GLU A 234 3.30 -21.66 -14.04
CA GLU A 234 2.41 -21.21 -12.97
C GLU A 234 1.99 -19.73 -13.16
N TRP A 235 2.93 -18.87 -13.56
CA TRP A 235 2.59 -17.50 -13.94
C TRP A 235 1.53 -17.46 -15.04
N GLN A 236 1.75 -18.21 -16.12
CA GLN A 236 0.83 -18.30 -17.24
C GLN A 236 -0.55 -18.83 -16.82
N GLN A 237 -0.60 -19.81 -15.91
CA GLN A 237 -1.85 -20.33 -15.37
C GLN A 237 -2.64 -19.25 -14.62
N ILE A 238 -1.97 -18.46 -13.79
CA ILE A 238 -2.63 -17.36 -13.07
C ILE A 238 -3.19 -16.32 -14.03
N VAL A 239 -2.36 -15.79 -14.94
CA VAL A 239 -2.80 -14.69 -15.82
C VAL A 239 -3.88 -15.14 -16.81
N LYS A 240 -3.86 -16.38 -17.30
CA LYS A 240 -4.90 -16.96 -18.15
C LYS A 240 -6.24 -17.21 -17.41
N ALA A 241 -6.18 -17.44 -16.11
CA ALA A 241 -7.38 -17.70 -15.31
C ALA A 241 -8.12 -16.42 -14.88
N ILE A 242 -7.48 -15.24 -15.00
CA ILE A 242 -8.11 -13.95 -14.66
C ILE A 242 -9.20 -13.65 -15.69
N LYS A 243 -10.39 -13.29 -15.18
CA LYS A 243 -11.56 -12.93 -15.99
C LYS A 243 -11.79 -11.42 -15.96
N PRO A 244 -12.51 -10.86 -16.95
CA PRO A 244 -12.97 -9.47 -16.91
C PRO A 244 -13.76 -9.16 -15.64
N GLY A 245 -13.61 -7.95 -15.15
CA GLY A 245 -14.25 -7.45 -13.93
C GLY A 245 -13.29 -6.53 -13.17
N PRO A 246 -12.26 -7.06 -12.50
CA PRO A 246 -11.30 -6.23 -11.79
C PRO A 246 -10.38 -5.47 -12.77
N ARG A 247 -9.99 -4.26 -12.40
CA ARG A 247 -8.95 -3.50 -13.10
C ARG A 247 -7.57 -3.99 -12.64
N ILE A 248 -6.76 -4.45 -13.57
CA ILE A 248 -5.49 -5.10 -13.28
C ILE A 248 -4.32 -4.17 -13.66
N VAL A 249 -3.43 -3.93 -12.72
CA VAL A 249 -2.14 -3.28 -12.95
C VAL A 249 -1.03 -4.28 -12.65
N VAL A 250 -0.20 -4.56 -13.65
CA VAL A 250 0.98 -5.41 -13.51
C VAL A 250 2.22 -4.59 -13.79
N VAL A 251 3.16 -4.65 -12.86
CA VAL A 251 4.43 -3.89 -12.94
C VAL A 251 5.60 -4.84 -12.86
N ASN A 252 6.58 -4.67 -13.76
CA ASN A 252 7.86 -5.35 -13.68
C ASN A 252 9.01 -4.42 -14.04
N PHE A 253 10.20 -4.71 -13.57
CA PHE A 253 11.38 -3.86 -13.72
C PHE A 253 12.50 -4.59 -14.45
N ASP A 254 13.28 -3.83 -15.20
CA ASP A 254 14.51 -4.34 -15.80
C ASP A 254 15.48 -4.85 -14.72
N GLY A 255 16.15 -5.98 -14.99
CA GLY A 255 17.10 -6.59 -14.05
C GLY A 255 16.48 -7.18 -12.78
N ASP A 256 15.18 -7.50 -12.81
CA ASP A 256 14.54 -8.25 -11.72
C ASP A 256 15.07 -9.70 -11.68
N SER A 257 15.88 -10.02 -10.66
CA SER A 257 16.49 -11.35 -10.48
C SER A 257 15.50 -12.48 -10.20
N TYR A 258 14.25 -12.17 -9.96
CA TYR A 258 13.14 -13.11 -9.75
C TYR A 258 12.24 -13.29 -10.97
N ASP A 259 12.47 -12.51 -12.04
CA ASP A 259 11.73 -12.67 -13.29
C ASP A 259 12.40 -13.70 -14.19
N VAL A 260 11.69 -14.80 -14.48
CA VAL A 260 12.12 -15.86 -15.39
C VAL A 260 12.14 -15.45 -16.87
N GLY A 261 11.79 -14.21 -17.17
CA GLY A 261 11.67 -13.67 -18.55
C GLY A 261 10.31 -13.96 -19.18
N GLY A 262 9.87 -13.05 -20.05
CA GLY A 262 8.63 -13.17 -20.83
C GLY A 262 7.34 -13.03 -20.05
N ARG A 263 7.36 -12.75 -18.74
CA ARG A 263 6.14 -12.63 -17.91
C ARG A 263 5.20 -11.54 -18.40
N MET A 264 5.73 -10.40 -18.82
CA MET A 264 4.88 -9.29 -19.28
C MET A 264 4.23 -9.58 -20.62
N ASP A 265 4.92 -10.28 -21.50
CA ASP A 265 4.36 -10.71 -22.79
C ASP A 265 3.30 -11.81 -22.59
N ASP A 266 3.58 -12.77 -21.71
CA ASP A 266 2.60 -13.79 -21.30
C ASP A 266 1.34 -13.14 -20.72
N ALA A 267 1.50 -12.11 -19.88
CA ALA A 267 0.38 -11.38 -19.28
C ALA A 267 -0.42 -10.61 -20.35
N ARG A 268 0.24 -9.87 -21.23
CA ARG A 268 -0.44 -9.14 -22.33
C ARG A 268 -1.24 -10.09 -23.23
N ALA A 269 -0.62 -11.20 -23.62
CA ALA A 269 -1.27 -12.19 -24.48
C ALA A 269 -2.48 -12.84 -23.78
N ALA A 270 -2.34 -13.22 -22.51
CA ALA A 270 -3.42 -13.85 -21.73
C ALA A 270 -4.58 -12.87 -21.50
N PHE A 271 -4.30 -11.63 -21.17
CA PHE A 271 -5.33 -10.62 -20.91
C PHE A 271 -6.07 -10.25 -22.20
N ALA A 272 -5.36 -10.09 -23.32
CA ALA A 272 -5.98 -9.88 -24.61
C ALA A 272 -6.93 -11.02 -24.99
N ALA A 273 -6.49 -12.28 -24.79
CA ALA A 273 -7.30 -13.45 -25.08
C ALA A 273 -8.54 -13.60 -24.17
N SER A 274 -8.47 -13.11 -22.93
CA SER A 274 -9.58 -13.18 -21.96
C SER A 274 -10.46 -11.91 -21.95
N GLY A 275 -10.16 -10.88 -22.73
CA GLY A 275 -10.91 -9.63 -22.76
C GLY A 275 -10.66 -8.74 -21.50
N VAL A 276 -9.59 -8.99 -20.75
CA VAL A 276 -9.13 -8.12 -19.68
C VAL A 276 -8.30 -7.00 -20.29
N ASP A 277 -8.58 -5.76 -19.90
CA ASP A 277 -7.82 -4.58 -20.33
C ASP A 277 -6.91 -4.05 -19.19
N PRO A 278 -5.67 -4.55 -19.05
CA PRO A 278 -4.77 -4.18 -17.96
C PRO A 278 -3.97 -2.92 -18.26
N VAL A 279 -3.44 -2.29 -17.20
CA VAL A 279 -2.24 -1.45 -17.30
C VAL A 279 -1.02 -2.34 -17.06
N VAL A 280 -0.09 -2.37 -18.02
CA VAL A 280 1.17 -3.12 -17.92
C VAL A 280 2.34 -2.14 -17.96
N ILE A 281 2.97 -1.92 -16.80
CA ILE A 281 4.17 -1.09 -16.66
C ILE A 281 5.38 -2.03 -16.71
N SER A 282 6.07 -2.07 -17.84
CA SER A 282 7.22 -2.95 -18.05
C SER A 282 8.49 -2.14 -18.21
N SER A 283 9.49 -2.43 -17.39
CA SER A 283 10.83 -1.82 -17.46
C SER A 283 10.83 -0.28 -17.55
N PRO A 284 10.09 0.42 -16.67
CA PRO A 284 10.02 1.87 -16.75
C PRO A 284 11.38 2.50 -16.45
N GLU A 285 11.72 3.54 -17.20
CA GLU A 285 13.00 4.25 -17.07
C GLU A 285 13.23 4.75 -15.63
N GLY A 286 14.45 4.53 -15.13
CA GLY A 286 14.88 4.92 -13.79
C GLY A 286 14.57 3.90 -12.69
N PHE A 287 13.96 2.75 -13.03
CA PHE A 287 13.63 1.69 -12.08
C PHE A 287 14.26 0.36 -12.48
N LYS A 288 15.14 -0.19 -11.65
CA LYS A 288 15.84 -1.46 -11.90
C LYS A 288 15.83 -2.38 -10.70
N GLY A 289 15.71 -3.68 -10.97
CA GLY A 289 15.76 -4.75 -9.98
C GLY A 289 14.46 -4.98 -9.23
N HIS A 290 14.41 -6.10 -8.51
CA HIS A 290 13.22 -6.64 -7.87
C HIS A 290 12.51 -5.67 -6.88
N GLY A 291 13.29 -4.88 -6.17
CA GLY A 291 12.78 -3.92 -5.18
C GLY A 291 12.50 -2.52 -5.71
N ALA A 292 12.60 -2.28 -7.02
CA ALA A 292 12.52 -0.92 -7.59
C ALA A 292 11.17 -0.22 -7.36
N GLY A 293 10.10 -0.99 -7.17
CA GLY A 293 8.78 -0.47 -6.80
C GLY A 293 8.61 -0.16 -5.32
N ASN A 294 9.58 -0.53 -4.47
CA ASN A 294 9.51 -0.27 -3.04
C ASN A 294 9.83 1.21 -2.73
N GLY A 295 9.38 1.65 -1.57
CA GLY A 295 9.59 3.05 -1.17
C GLY A 295 8.62 4.02 -1.84
N ASN A 296 9.03 5.27 -2.02
CA ASN A 296 8.14 6.38 -2.41
C ASN A 296 8.37 6.93 -3.82
N THR A 297 9.46 6.53 -4.51
CA THR A 297 9.79 7.05 -5.84
C THR A 297 8.83 6.54 -6.90
N PHE A 298 8.55 5.24 -6.89
CA PHE A 298 7.62 4.62 -7.84
C PHE A 298 6.20 5.21 -7.72
N PRO A 299 5.55 5.25 -6.53
CA PRO A 299 4.22 5.83 -6.41
C PRO A 299 4.16 7.34 -6.68
N ARG A 300 5.24 8.09 -6.50
CA ARG A 300 5.30 9.50 -6.94
C ARG A 300 5.18 9.64 -8.45
N LYS A 301 5.80 8.73 -9.22
CA LYS A 301 5.76 8.75 -10.69
C LYS A 301 4.47 8.15 -11.24
N PHE A 302 4.05 7.00 -10.71
CA PHE A 302 2.96 6.20 -11.29
C PHE A 302 1.68 6.19 -10.45
N GLY A 303 1.72 6.63 -9.19
CA GLY A 303 0.61 6.46 -8.26
C GLY A 303 -0.69 7.12 -8.71
N ALA A 304 -0.61 8.33 -9.25
CA ALA A 304 -1.81 9.05 -9.70
C ALA A 304 -2.49 8.33 -10.88
N CYS A 305 -1.72 7.90 -11.88
CA CYS A 305 -2.27 7.20 -13.02
C CYS A 305 -2.78 5.78 -12.66
N ILE A 306 -2.09 5.06 -11.78
CA ILE A 306 -2.57 3.76 -11.26
C ILE A 306 -3.89 3.94 -10.51
N HIS A 307 -3.97 4.91 -9.60
CA HIS A 307 -5.19 5.21 -8.86
C HIS A 307 -6.33 5.60 -9.81
N GLY A 308 -6.08 6.52 -10.74
CA GLY A 308 -7.07 6.93 -11.74
C GLY A 308 -7.60 5.76 -12.57
N PHE A 309 -6.70 4.88 -13.03
CA PHE A 309 -7.09 3.68 -13.75
C PHE A 309 -7.96 2.73 -12.87
N ILE A 310 -7.54 2.45 -11.65
CA ILE A 310 -8.32 1.60 -10.72
C ILE A 310 -9.69 2.22 -10.42
N GLU A 311 -9.78 3.55 -10.30
CA GLU A 311 -11.04 4.22 -9.98
C GLU A 311 -12.02 4.31 -11.16
N THR A 312 -11.51 4.62 -12.35
CA THR A 312 -12.36 5.00 -13.48
C THR A 312 -12.12 4.20 -14.75
N GLY A 313 -11.02 3.44 -14.84
CA GLY A 313 -10.54 2.82 -16.07
C GLY A 313 -9.80 3.79 -16.99
N ALA A 314 -9.68 5.07 -16.64
CA ALA A 314 -8.99 6.06 -17.46
C ALA A 314 -7.47 5.80 -17.48
N ARG A 315 -6.90 5.75 -18.66
CA ARG A 315 -5.45 5.66 -18.87
C ARG A 315 -4.90 7.06 -19.03
N GLN A 316 -3.92 7.38 -18.26
CA GLN A 316 -3.21 8.65 -18.30
C GLN A 316 -1.70 8.43 -18.23
N PRO A 317 -0.87 9.26 -18.87
CA PRO A 317 0.57 9.19 -18.69
C PRO A 317 0.94 9.28 -17.18
N PRO A 318 1.96 8.52 -16.75
CA PRO A 318 2.82 7.61 -17.50
C PRO A 318 2.32 6.15 -17.61
N CYS A 319 1.06 5.85 -17.29
CA CYS A 319 0.46 4.50 -17.33
C CYS A 319 -0.19 4.14 -18.67
N SER A 320 -0.10 4.98 -19.66
CA SER A 320 -0.66 4.76 -20.99
C SER A 320 0.34 4.09 -21.92
#